data_d5716a0fa16276b72aa5d13c28d62dcc
#
_entry.id   d5716a0fa16276b72aa5d13c28d62dcc
#
_cell.length_a   1.000
_cell.length_b   1.000
_cell.length_c   1.000
_cell.angle_alpha   90.00
_cell.angle_beta   90.00
_cell.angle_gamma   90.00
#
_symmetry.space_group_name_H-M   'P 1'
#
loop_
_entity.id
_entity.type
_entity.pdbx_description
1 polymer ?
#
loop_
_entity_poly.entity_id
_entity_poly.type
_entity_poly.pdbx_seq_one_letter_code
_entity_poly.pdbx_strand_id
1 'polypeptide(L)'
;DELMQRVVNRNKEPITPFIERVRDLYQEYGISTVLVAGSSGAYFQIADQIIQMDKYVPREITELAKEAASDYPALKFPEEKPEQPSFDRKVRKNPGIRQKGRVKLKTMGRDAVMIGHETIDLRYVEQLVDSEQLNTLGQIVRFLEEEIFDGRKTLGQAIEQVENVLDKKGLAGVCEGNTVPGNLARPRIQEIYACMNRYRKLGTDRKERG
;
A
#
# COMPACT_ATOMS: atom_id res chain seq x y z
N ASP A 1 15.81 -20.77 2.98
CA ASP A 1 16.23 -22.14 3.30
C ASP A 1 17.42 -22.50 2.40
N GLU A 2 18.58 -22.73 3.02
CA GLU A 2 19.84 -23.01 2.33
C GLU A 2 19.77 -24.29 1.48
N LEU A 3 18.96 -25.26 1.91
CA LEU A 3 18.74 -26.50 1.18
C LEU A 3 18.00 -26.24 -0.16
N MET A 4 16.99 -25.37 -0.15
CA MET A 4 16.29 -24.97 -1.37
C MET A 4 17.20 -24.20 -2.32
N GLN A 5 18.09 -23.35 -1.81
CA GLN A 5 19.05 -22.61 -2.65
C GLN A 5 20.09 -23.51 -3.33
N ARG A 6 20.33 -24.72 -2.82
CA ARG A 6 21.18 -25.71 -3.49
C ARG A 6 20.50 -26.43 -4.66
N VAL A 7 19.16 -26.47 -4.65
CA VAL A 7 18.36 -27.18 -5.66
C VAL A 7 17.81 -26.21 -6.70
N VAL A 8 17.42 -25.02 -6.29
CA VAL A 8 16.88 -23.98 -7.18
C VAL A 8 18.01 -23.02 -7.57
N ASN A 9 18.30 -22.95 -8.87
CA ASN A 9 19.30 -22.01 -9.38
C ASN A 9 18.82 -20.58 -9.17
N ARG A 10 19.58 -19.79 -8.40
CA ARG A 10 19.26 -18.39 -8.05
C ARG A 10 18.98 -17.51 -9.26
N ASN A 11 19.63 -17.75 -10.40
CA ASN A 11 19.39 -17.01 -11.63
C ASN A 11 18.02 -17.32 -12.28
N LYS A 12 17.31 -18.33 -11.79
CA LYS A 12 15.96 -18.71 -12.23
C LYS A 12 14.87 -18.27 -11.23
N GLU A 13 15.25 -17.77 -10.07
CA GLU A 13 14.30 -17.20 -9.10
C GLU A 13 14.04 -15.74 -9.42
N PRO A 14 12.82 -15.39 -9.87
CA PRO A 14 12.48 -14.01 -10.20
C PRO A 14 12.26 -13.12 -8.96
N ILE A 15 12.26 -13.71 -7.76
CA ILE A 15 11.95 -13.01 -6.52
C ILE A 15 13.14 -13.09 -5.57
N THR A 16 13.67 -11.94 -5.18
CA THR A 16 14.68 -11.85 -4.13
C THR A 16 14.06 -12.24 -2.78
N PRO A 17 14.65 -13.18 -2.02
CA PRO A 17 14.15 -13.56 -0.71
C PRO A 17 14.01 -12.35 0.24
N PHE A 18 12.91 -12.30 0.97
CA PHE A 18 12.62 -11.18 1.89
C PHE A 18 13.72 -10.95 2.92
N ILE A 19 14.31 -12.04 3.44
CA ILE A 19 15.41 -11.98 4.41
C ILE A 19 16.61 -11.18 3.91
N GLU A 20 16.83 -11.12 2.60
CA GLU A 20 17.92 -10.40 1.98
C GLU A 20 17.60 -8.90 1.79
N ARG A 21 16.33 -8.50 1.93
CA ARG A 21 15.84 -7.14 1.67
C ARG A 21 15.36 -6.41 2.92
N VAL A 22 15.05 -7.13 3.98
CA VAL A 22 14.44 -6.52 5.17
C VAL A 22 15.32 -5.44 5.81
N ARG A 23 16.64 -5.60 5.80
CA ARG A 23 17.57 -4.57 6.28
C ARG A 23 17.59 -3.33 5.40
N ASP A 24 17.59 -3.50 4.09
CA ASP A 24 17.52 -2.38 3.15
C ASP A 24 16.22 -1.60 3.31
N LEU A 25 15.09 -2.29 3.54
CA LEU A 25 13.81 -1.65 3.80
C LEU A 25 13.87 -0.74 5.03
N TYR A 26 14.57 -1.14 6.08
CA TYR A 26 14.75 -0.32 7.26
C TYR A 26 15.74 0.83 7.01
N GLN A 27 16.92 0.52 6.50
CA GLN A 27 18.04 1.48 6.38
C GLN A 27 17.78 2.55 5.32
N GLU A 28 17.19 2.17 4.18
CA GLU A 28 17.01 3.07 3.05
C GLU A 28 15.62 3.74 3.05
N TYR A 29 14.60 3.06 3.60
CA TYR A 29 13.21 3.53 3.53
C TYR A 29 12.57 3.79 4.89
N GLY A 30 13.27 3.53 6.00
CA GLY A 30 12.73 3.71 7.36
C GLY A 30 11.55 2.78 7.69
N ILE A 31 11.44 1.63 7.01
CA ILE A 31 10.34 0.69 7.19
C ILE A 31 10.70 -0.30 8.30
N SER A 32 10.03 -0.21 9.44
CA SER A 32 10.10 -1.22 10.49
C SER A 32 9.28 -2.45 10.10
N THR A 33 9.82 -3.64 10.39
CA THR A 33 9.17 -4.91 10.04
C THR A 33 8.90 -5.72 11.30
N VAL A 34 7.67 -6.19 11.45
CA VAL A 34 7.31 -7.23 12.44
C VAL A 34 7.03 -8.50 11.67
N LEU A 35 7.84 -9.54 11.92
CA LEU A 35 7.72 -10.84 11.27
C LEU A 35 7.19 -11.89 12.24
N VAL A 36 6.11 -12.54 11.87
CA VAL A 36 5.58 -13.70 12.59
C VAL A 36 5.93 -14.96 11.80
N ALA A 37 6.76 -15.81 12.37
CA ALA A 37 7.23 -17.02 11.71
C ALA A 37 7.11 -18.23 12.63
N GLY A 38 6.59 -19.33 12.10
CA GLY A 38 6.63 -20.62 12.76
C GLY A 38 7.91 -21.36 12.37
N SER A 39 8.78 -21.63 13.34
CA SER A 39 9.94 -22.52 13.16
C SER A 39 11.00 -22.07 12.14
N SER A 40 11.24 -20.77 11.99
CA SER A 40 12.32 -20.25 11.13
C SER A 40 13.37 -19.47 11.92
N GLY A 41 14.53 -20.12 12.15
CA GLY A 41 15.68 -19.49 12.80
C GLY A 41 16.51 -18.58 11.89
N ALA A 42 16.23 -18.56 10.58
CA ALA A 42 17.02 -17.79 9.61
C ALA A 42 17.06 -16.29 9.92
N TYR A 43 16.00 -15.75 10.52
CA TYR A 43 15.91 -14.34 10.87
C TYR A 43 16.62 -13.96 12.18
N PHE A 44 17.11 -14.92 12.97
CA PHE A 44 17.77 -14.61 14.24
C PHE A 44 19.04 -13.77 14.07
N GLN A 45 19.75 -13.93 12.94
CA GLN A 45 20.94 -13.16 12.66
C GLN A 45 20.66 -11.68 12.37
N ILE A 46 19.47 -11.33 11.90
CA ILE A 46 19.14 -9.98 11.41
C ILE A 46 18.11 -9.26 12.25
N ALA A 47 17.34 -9.96 13.08
CA ALA A 47 16.33 -9.35 13.93
C ALA A 47 16.98 -8.52 15.05
N ASP A 48 16.43 -7.33 15.31
CA ASP A 48 16.86 -6.48 16.44
C ASP A 48 16.28 -7.00 17.76
N GLN A 49 15.04 -7.50 17.70
CA GLN A 49 14.34 -8.08 18.84
C GLN A 49 13.64 -9.37 18.46
N ILE A 50 13.73 -10.38 19.32
CA ILE A 50 13.14 -11.70 19.10
C ILE A 50 12.26 -12.06 20.29
N ILE A 51 10.97 -12.28 20.02
CA ILE A 51 9.97 -12.65 21.00
C ILE A 51 9.47 -14.07 20.67
N GLN A 52 9.63 -14.98 21.60
CA GLN A 52 9.04 -16.30 21.53
C GLN A 52 7.64 -16.28 22.13
N MET A 53 6.66 -16.87 21.43
CA MET A 53 5.35 -17.14 21.98
C MET A 53 5.33 -18.57 22.56
N ASP A 54 5.39 -18.70 23.88
CA ASP A 54 5.30 -19.99 24.59
C ASP A 54 3.93 -20.09 25.27
N LYS A 55 3.04 -20.95 24.75
CA LYS A 55 1.66 -21.13 25.26
C LYS A 55 0.92 -19.80 25.47
N TYR A 56 0.98 -18.92 24.43
CA TYR A 56 0.41 -17.58 24.44
C TYR A 56 1.06 -16.56 25.41
N VAL A 57 2.19 -16.91 26.01
CA VAL A 57 2.98 -15.99 26.86
C VAL A 57 4.18 -15.50 26.05
N PRO A 58 4.32 -14.19 25.83
CA PRO A 58 5.50 -13.63 25.15
C PRO A 58 6.72 -13.67 26.06
N ARG A 59 7.84 -14.13 25.53
CA ARG A 59 9.15 -14.14 26.19
C ARG A 59 10.18 -13.50 25.27
N GLU A 60 10.91 -12.55 25.77
CA GLU A 60 12.05 -11.96 25.08
C GLU A 60 13.21 -12.97 25.11
N ILE A 61 13.75 -13.34 23.94
CA ILE A 61 14.80 -14.34 23.78
C ILE A 61 15.93 -13.89 22.84
N THR A 62 16.10 -12.59 22.60
CA THR A 62 17.03 -12.06 21.58
C THR A 62 18.45 -12.58 21.80
N GLU A 63 19.00 -12.48 22.99
CA GLU A 63 20.37 -12.92 23.28
C GLU A 63 20.54 -14.43 23.05
N LEU A 64 19.62 -15.23 23.56
CA LEU A 64 19.64 -16.69 23.39
C LEU A 64 19.57 -17.09 21.90
N ALA A 65 18.70 -16.41 21.14
CA ALA A 65 18.53 -16.71 19.71
C ALA A 65 19.76 -16.29 18.89
N LYS A 66 20.38 -15.16 19.23
CA LYS A 66 21.61 -14.69 18.57
C LYS A 66 22.80 -15.57 18.90
N GLU A 67 22.93 -16.02 20.14
CA GLU A 67 23.95 -17.00 20.53
C GLU A 67 23.79 -18.30 19.72
N ALA A 68 22.59 -18.86 19.66
CA ALA A 68 22.32 -20.04 18.84
C ALA A 68 22.57 -19.82 17.34
N ALA A 69 22.36 -18.61 16.83
CA ALA A 69 22.60 -18.28 15.43
C ALA A 69 24.10 -18.08 15.11
N SER A 70 24.96 -17.86 16.10
CA SER A 70 26.40 -17.64 15.90
C SER A 70 27.13 -18.87 15.34
N ASP A 71 26.58 -20.07 15.56
CA ASP A 71 27.13 -21.34 15.05
C ASP A 71 26.85 -21.54 13.54
N TYR A 72 26.03 -20.69 12.95
CA TYR A 72 25.64 -20.79 11.55
C TYR A 72 26.39 -19.77 10.66
N PRO A 73 26.62 -20.09 9.38
CA PRO A 73 27.24 -19.16 8.45
C PRO A 73 26.50 -17.84 8.38
N ALA A 74 27.26 -16.75 8.32
CA ALA A 74 26.67 -15.42 8.17
C ALA A 74 25.85 -15.32 6.88
N LEU A 75 24.68 -14.66 6.96
CA LEU A 75 23.84 -14.40 5.80
C LEU A 75 24.58 -13.51 4.79
N LYS A 76 24.52 -13.90 3.54
CA LYS A 76 25.06 -13.11 2.44
C LYS A 76 23.94 -12.23 1.89
N PHE A 77 24.20 -10.92 1.81
CA PHE A 77 23.25 -9.96 1.26
C PHE A 77 23.67 -9.61 -0.17
N PRO A 78 22.70 -9.34 -1.07
CA PRO A 78 23.00 -8.83 -2.39
C PRO A 78 23.71 -7.47 -2.30
N GLU A 79 24.68 -7.22 -3.18
CA GLU A 79 25.30 -5.90 -3.31
C GLU A 79 24.34 -4.88 -3.94
N GLU A 80 23.43 -5.35 -4.79
CA GLU A 80 22.42 -4.53 -5.43
C GLU A 80 21.30 -4.15 -4.46
N LYS A 81 21.13 -2.85 -4.25
CA LYS A 81 20.02 -2.29 -3.48
C LYS A 81 18.69 -2.46 -4.23
N PRO A 82 17.56 -2.57 -3.51
CA PRO A 82 16.25 -2.58 -4.15
C PRO A 82 16.02 -1.29 -4.93
N GLU A 83 15.54 -1.42 -6.17
CA GLU A 83 15.10 -0.25 -6.93
C GLU A 83 13.94 0.44 -6.21
N GLN A 84 14.05 1.76 -6.09
CA GLN A 84 12.94 2.54 -5.57
C GLN A 84 11.74 2.46 -6.52
N PRO A 85 10.56 2.06 -6.04
CA PRO A 85 9.37 2.14 -6.85
C PRO A 85 9.12 3.60 -7.23
N SER A 86 9.01 3.87 -8.54
CA SER A 86 8.69 5.21 -9.02
C SER A 86 7.23 5.53 -8.72
N PHE A 87 7.00 6.55 -7.89
CA PHE A 87 5.67 7.10 -7.60
C PHE A 87 5.32 8.30 -8.50
N ASP A 88 6.15 8.60 -9.51
CA ASP A 88 6.10 9.80 -10.35
C ASP A 88 5.08 9.73 -11.49
N ARG A 89 4.19 8.71 -11.49
CA ARG A 89 3.15 8.64 -12.52
C ARG A 89 2.25 9.86 -12.45
N LYS A 90 2.23 10.63 -13.52
CA LYS A 90 1.31 11.76 -13.69
C LYS A 90 -0.10 11.23 -13.96
N VAL A 91 -1.08 11.88 -13.35
CA VAL A 91 -2.49 11.47 -13.42
C VAL A 91 -3.32 12.52 -14.12
N ARG A 92 -4.24 12.07 -14.97
CA ARG A 92 -5.18 12.90 -15.72
C ARG A 92 -6.60 12.40 -15.60
N LYS A 93 -7.53 13.29 -15.85
CA LYS A 93 -8.97 12.96 -15.83
C LYS A 93 -9.31 11.83 -16.79
N ASN A 94 -10.19 10.93 -16.35
CA ASN A 94 -10.80 9.95 -17.22
C ASN A 94 -11.93 10.63 -18.01
N PRO A 95 -11.83 10.79 -19.33
CA PRO A 95 -12.85 11.50 -20.12
C PRO A 95 -14.21 10.78 -20.14
N GLY A 96 -14.24 9.47 -19.84
CA GLY A 96 -15.45 8.65 -19.79
C GLY A 96 -16.21 8.65 -18.47
N ILE A 97 -15.72 9.38 -17.45
CA ILE A 97 -16.30 9.31 -16.10
C ILE A 97 -17.67 10.02 -15.98
N ARG A 98 -17.89 11.05 -16.77
CA ARG A 98 -19.13 11.86 -16.74
C ARG A 98 -20.22 11.23 -17.58
N GLN A 99 -21.42 11.09 -17.00
CA GLN A 99 -22.64 10.68 -17.67
C GLN A 99 -23.66 11.81 -17.59
N LYS A 100 -24.11 12.32 -18.73
CA LYS A 100 -25.06 13.45 -18.78
C LYS A 100 -24.64 14.63 -17.91
N GLY A 101 -23.33 14.98 -17.94
CA GLY A 101 -22.78 16.12 -17.20
C GLY A 101 -22.47 15.89 -15.72
N ARG A 102 -22.79 14.71 -15.16
CA ARG A 102 -22.54 14.37 -13.75
C ARG A 102 -21.72 13.11 -13.62
N VAL A 103 -20.92 13.03 -12.56
CA VAL A 103 -20.23 11.80 -12.17
C VAL A 103 -21.18 11.00 -11.28
N LYS A 104 -21.63 9.83 -11.78
CA LYS A 104 -22.42 8.91 -10.95
C LYS A 104 -21.51 8.18 -9.99
N LEU A 105 -21.85 8.26 -8.72
CA LEU A 105 -21.14 7.57 -7.64
C LEU A 105 -22.08 6.61 -6.94
N LYS A 106 -21.64 5.37 -6.73
CA LYS A 106 -22.35 4.36 -5.96
C LYS A 106 -21.34 3.49 -5.23
N THR A 107 -21.60 3.18 -3.98
CA THR A 107 -20.82 2.21 -3.20
C THR A 107 -21.60 0.90 -3.05
N MET A 108 -20.88 -0.21 -2.98
CA MET A 108 -21.43 -1.54 -2.79
C MET A 108 -20.88 -2.13 -1.49
N GLY A 109 -21.51 -1.77 -0.37
CA GLY A 109 -21.08 -2.17 0.97
C GLY A 109 -19.62 -1.83 1.22
N ARG A 110 -18.81 -2.84 1.57
CA ARG A 110 -17.35 -2.72 1.75
C ARG A 110 -16.54 -3.25 0.57
N ASP A 111 -17.20 -3.60 -0.53
CA ASP A 111 -16.57 -4.37 -1.60
C ASP A 111 -16.07 -3.50 -2.75
N ALA A 112 -16.79 -2.46 -3.10
CA ALA A 112 -16.44 -1.69 -4.29
C ALA A 112 -17.00 -0.26 -4.29
N VAL A 113 -16.31 0.60 -5.03
CA VAL A 113 -16.78 1.93 -5.43
C VAL A 113 -17.03 1.91 -6.93
N MET A 114 -18.23 2.30 -7.34
CA MET A 114 -18.57 2.54 -8.75
C MET A 114 -18.51 4.04 -9.02
N ILE A 115 -17.76 4.41 -10.05
CA ILE A 115 -17.65 5.79 -10.52
C ILE A 115 -17.88 5.85 -12.04
N GLY A 116 -18.94 6.54 -12.45
CA GLY A 116 -19.39 6.46 -13.83
C GLY A 116 -19.80 5.03 -14.21
N HIS A 117 -19.07 4.43 -15.13
CA HIS A 117 -19.23 3.01 -15.54
C HIS A 117 -18.15 2.08 -14.97
N GLU A 118 -17.20 2.62 -14.21
CA GLU A 118 -16.08 1.87 -13.69
C GLU A 118 -16.35 1.36 -12.28
N THR A 119 -15.92 0.14 -12.02
CA THR A 119 -15.96 -0.47 -10.69
C THR A 119 -14.54 -0.61 -10.15
N ILE A 120 -14.29 -0.02 -9.01
CA ILE A 120 -13.04 -0.14 -8.26
C ILE A 120 -13.27 -1.22 -7.21
N ASP A 121 -12.68 -2.39 -7.41
CA ASP A 121 -12.81 -3.54 -6.51
C ASP A 121 -11.87 -3.36 -5.30
N LEU A 122 -12.45 -3.31 -4.10
CA LEU A 122 -11.77 -3.07 -2.83
C LEU A 122 -11.92 -4.22 -1.84
N ARG A 123 -12.51 -5.37 -2.23
CA ARG A 123 -12.81 -6.52 -1.35
C ARG A 123 -11.62 -7.02 -0.54
N TYR A 124 -10.42 -6.88 -1.09
CA TYR A 124 -9.19 -7.35 -0.44
C TYR A 124 -8.36 -6.22 0.17
N VAL A 125 -8.96 -5.08 0.45
CA VAL A 125 -8.35 -4.01 1.26
C VAL A 125 -8.85 -4.17 2.68
N GLU A 126 -8.17 -5.01 3.45
CA GLU A 126 -8.60 -5.48 4.78
C GLU A 126 -8.83 -4.38 5.81
N GLN A 127 -8.17 -3.24 5.63
CA GLN A 127 -8.29 -2.08 6.52
C GLN A 127 -9.53 -1.24 6.25
N LEU A 128 -10.30 -1.55 5.21
CA LEU A 128 -11.63 -0.98 4.99
C LEU A 128 -12.65 -1.78 5.81
N VAL A 129 -12.79 -1.39 7.05
CA VAL A 129 -13.63 -2.11 8.03
C VAL A 129 -15.07 -1.62 8.04
N ASP A 130 -15.34 -0.43 7.47
CA ASP A 130 -16.66 0.20 7.44
C ASP A 130 -17.05 0.64 6.03
N SER A 131 -18.33 0.49 5.67
CA SER A 131 -18.89 1.00 4.40
C SER A 131 -18.78 2.52 4.26
N GLU A 132 -18.74 3.25 5.37
CA GLU A 132 -18.61 4.70 5.41
C GLU A 132 -17.24 5.18 4.92
N GLN A 133 -16.19 4.35 5.12
CA GLN A 133 -14.88 4.62 4.51
C GLN A 133 -14.94 4.51 2.98
N LEU A 134 -15.69 3.53 2.43
CA LEU A 134 -15.88 3.41 0.99
C LEU A 134 -16.71 4.58 0.43
N ASN A 135 -17.72 5.03 1.15
CA ASN A 135 -18.48 6.20 0.75
C ASN A 135 -17.56 7.42 0.62
N THR A 136 -16.64 7.61 1.58
CA THR A 136 -15.65 8.68 1.52
C THR A 136 -14.65 8.47 0.38
N LEU A 137 -14.16 7.23 0.16
CA LEU A 137 -13.28 6.94 -0.98
C LEU A 137 -13.95 7.29 -2.31
N GLY A 138 -15.23 7.00 -2.45
CA GLY A 138 -15.99 7.40 -3.63
C GLY A 138 -16.01 8.91 -3.83
N GLN A 139 -16.26 9.70 -2.78
CA GLN A 139 -16.20 11.16 -2.84
C GLN A 139 -14.79 11.66 -3.19
N ILE A 140 -13.75 11.03 -2.61
CA ILE A 140 -12.36 11.37 -2.90
C ILE A 140 -12.01 11.09 -4.38
N VAL A 141 -12.39 9.92 -4.93
CA VAL A 141 -12.13 9.62 -6.34
C VAL A 141 -12.82 10.60 -7.26
N ARG A 142 -14.08 10.95 -6.97
CA ARG A 142 -14.80 11.98 -7.71
C ARG A 142 -14.10 13.33 -7.63
N PHE A 143 -13.71 13.75 -6.43
CA PHE A 143 -13.02 15.02 -6.20
C PHE A 143 -11.67 15.08 -6.94
N LEU A 144 -10.90 14.00 -6.92
CA LEU A 144 -9.66 13.87 -7.68
C LEU A 144 -9.89 14.04 -9.18
N GLU A 145 -10.89 13.34 -9.72
CA GLU A 145 -11.23 13.39 -11.14
C GLU A 145 -11.78 14.74 -11.59
N GLU A 146 -12.57 15.41 -10.76
CA GLU A 146 -13.20 16.67 -11.14
C GLU A 146 -12.30 17.87 -10.92
N GLU A 147 -11.58 17.93 -9.80
CA GLU A 147 -10.93 19.13 -9.32
C GLU A 147 -9.39 19.07 -9.38
N ILE A 148 -8.79 17.90 -9.22
CA ILE A 148 -7.34 17.81 -8.99
C ILE A 148 -6.56 17.28 -10.20
N PHE A 149 -7.04 16.24 -10.88
CA PHE A 149 -6.33 15.63 -11.99
C PHE A 149 -6.23 16.57 -13.19
N ASP A 150 -5.00 16.86 -13.62
CA ASP A 150 -4.72 17.82 -14.70
C ASP A 150 -3.68 17.31 -15.73
N GLY A 151 -3.17 16.08 -15.54
CA GLY A 151 -2.10 15.51 -16.38
C GLY A 151 -0.70 16.01 -16.06
N ARG A 152 -0.54 16.87 -15.06
CA ARG A 152 0.75 17.46 -14.66
C ARG A 152 1.20 16.94 -13.30
N LYS A 153 0.26 16.78 -12.37
CA LYS A 153 0.54 16.31 -11.00
C LYS A 153 0.80 14.82 -10.99
N THR A 154 1.73 14.41 -10.15
CA THR A 154 1.88 12.99 -9.79
C THR A 154 0.71 12.53 -8.91
N LEU A 155 0.49 11.22 -8.84
CA LEU A 155 -0.53 10.68 -7.93
C LEU A 155 -0.24 11.08 -6.48
N GLY A 156 1.04 11.07 -6.07
CA GLY A 156 1.44 11.52 -4.74
C GLY A 156 1.02 12.96 -4.45
N GLN A 157 1.34 13.89 -5.35
CA GLN A 157 0.94 15.30 -5.23
C GLN A 157 -0.58 15.49 -5.20
N ALA A 158 -1.31 14.68 -5.98
CA ALA A 158 -2.77 14.73 -6.00
C ALA A 158 -3.38 14.26 -4.67
N ILE A 159 -2.85 13.17 -4.10
CA ILE A 159 -3.32 12.65 -2.81
C ILE A 159 -2.94 13.59 -1.66
N GLU A 160 -1.74 14.19 -1.69
CA GLU A 160 -1.34 15.20 -0.71
C GLU A 160 -2.33 16.39 -0.70
N GLN A 161 -2.80 16.82 -1.86
CA GLN A 161 -3.84 17.86 -1.93
C GLN A 161 -5.16 17.42 -1.30
N VAL A 162 -5.55 16.14 -1.48
CA VAL A 162 -6.74 15.57 -0.81
C VAL A 162 -6.56 15.61 0.71
N GLU A 163 -5.41 15.13 1.23
CA GLU A 163 -5.14 15.15 2.66
C GLU A 163 -5.19 16.58 3.23
N ASN A 164 -4.58 17.53 2.53
CA ASN A 164 -4.65 18.94 2.92
C ASN A 164 -6.10 19.49 2.97
N VAL A 165 -6.97 19.04 2.06
CA VAL A 165 -8.39 19.41 2.09
C VAL A 165 -9.11 18.76 3.25
N LEU A 166 -8.87 17.46 3.47
CA LEU A 166 -9.46 16.71 4.59
C LEU A 166 -9.04 17.29 5.94
N ASP A 167 -7.79 17.72 6.08
CA ASP A 167 -7.28 18.32 7.33
C ASP A 167 -7.88 19.70 7.59
N LYS A 168 -8.08 20.53 6.56
CA LYS A 168 -8.57 21.90 6.71
C LYS A 168 -10.08 22.00 6.74
N LYS A 169 -10.79 21.17 5.98
CA LYS A 169 -12.24 21.28 5.75
C LYS A 169 -13.02 20.03 6.21
N GLY A 170 -12.31 19.01 6.74
CA GLY A 170 -12.93 17.74 7.06
C GLY A 170 -13.46 17.01 5.84
N LEU A 171 -14.35 16.04 6.06
CA LEU A 171 -14.96 15.24 5.01
C LEU A 171 -15.84 16.07 4.06
N ALA A 172 -16.37 17.18 4.53
CA ALA A 172 -17.13 18.11 3.69
C ALA A 172 -16.32 18.65 2.50
N GLY A 173 -15.01 18.81 2.65
CA GLY A 173 -14.12 19.36 1.64
C GLY A 173 -14.02 18.54 0.36
N VAL A 174 -14.36 17.25 0.39
CA VAL A 174 -14.33 16.36 -0.79
C VAL A 174 -15.74 16.02 -1.31
N CYS A 175 -16.79 16.54 -0.67
CA CYS A 175 -18.17 16.35 -1.10
C CYS A 175 -18.58 17.35 -2.18
N GLU A 176 -19.57 16.98 -2.99
CA GLU A 176 -20.17 17.87 -3.99
C GLU A 176 -21.27 18.74 -3.38
N GLY A 177 -21.20 20.04 -3.67
CA GLY A 177 -22.23 20.99 -3.23
C GLY A 177 -22.20 21.25 -1.71
N ASN A 178 -23.36 21.70 -1.17
CA ASN A 178 -23.47 22.12 0.23
C ASN A 178 -23.99 21.03 1.18
N THR A 179 -24.33 19.84 0.65
CA THR A 179 -24.86 18.74 1.45
C THR A 179 -23.78 17.70 1.69
N VAL A 180 -23.48 17.47 2.96
CA VAL A 180 -22.53 16.43 3.38
C VAL A 180 -23.31 15.21 3.81
N PRO A 181 -23.12 14.02 3.19
CA PRO A 181 -23.74 12.80 3.65
C PRO A 181 -23.33 12.45 5.09
N GLY A 182 -24.28 12.00 5.91
CA GLY A 182 -23.97 11.63 7.31
C GLY A 182 -23.24 10.30 7.48
N ASN A 183 -23.10 9.51 6.40
CA ASN A 183 -22.51 8.18 6.39
C ASN A 183 -21.11 8.20 5.77
N LEU A 184 -20.22 9.05 6.27
CA LEU A 184 -18.84 9.19 5.86
C LEU A 184 -17.89 8.91 7.03
N ALA A 185 -16.80 8.17 6.77
CA ALA A 185 -15.69 7.99 7.69
C ALA A 185 -14.37 8.23 6.95
N ARG A 186 -13.39 8.88 7.61
CA ARG A 186 -12.10 9.18 6.99
C ARG A 186 -11.30 7.89 6.77
N PRO A 187 -10.96 7.52 5.51
CA PRO A 187 -9.99 6.48 5.23
C PRO A 187 -8.59 7.00 5.54
N ARG A 188 -7.63 6.10 5.80
CA ARG A 188 -6.23 6.48 5.89
C ARG A 188 -5.67 6.72 4.48
N ILE A 189 -4.56 7.43 4.40
CA ILE A 189 -3.89 7.73 3.13
C ILE A 189 -3.57 6.45 2.34
N GLN A 190 -3.23 5.35 3.03
CA GLN A 190 -2.93 4.05 2.41
C GLN A 190 -4.14 3.46 1.67
N GLU A 191 -5.35 3.60 2.21
CA GLU A 191 -6.58 3.13 1.55
C GLU A 191 -6.91 4.00 0.34
N ILE A 192 -6.58 5.30 0.36
CA ILE A 192 -6.70 6.17 -0.82
C ILE A 192 -5.77 5.69 -1.92
N TYR A 193 -4.50 5.41 -1.61
CA TYR A 193 -3.56 4.83 -2.57
C TYR A 193 -4.02 3.45 -3.07
N ALA A 194 -4.51 2.59 -2.18
CA ALA A 194 -5.02 1.27 -2.53
C ALA A 194 -6.20 1.36 -3.51
N CYS A 195 -7.11 2.30 -3.29
CA CYS A 195 -8.25 2.59 -4.17
C CYS A 195 -7.75 3.06 -5.55
N MET A 196 -6.86 4.05 -5.59
CA MET A 196 -6.33 4.59 -6.85
C MET A 196 -5.52 3.56 -7.64
N ASN A 197 -4.79 2.67 -6.97
CA ASN A 197 -4.05 1.58 -7.62
C ASN A 197 -4.97 0.50 -8.25
N ARG A 198 -6.22 0.42 -7.82
CA ARG A 198 -7.25 -0.49 -8.36
C ARG A 198 -8.17 0.18 -9.36
N TYR A 199 -8.08 1.49 -9.51
CA TYR A 199 -8.85 2.24 -10.50
C TYR A 199 -8.26 2.03 -11.91
N ARG A 200 -8.77 1.03 -12.64
CA ARG A 200 -8.20 0.58 -13.93
C ARG A 200 -8.25 1.63 -15.05
N LYS A 201 -9.21 2.55 -14.96
CA LYS A 201 -9.37 3.65 -15.94
C LYS A 201 -8.69 4.95 -15.50
N LEU A 202 -7.91 4.90 -14.45
CA LEU A 202 -7.07 6.04 -14.09
C LEU A 202 -6.17 6.41 -15.27
N GLY A 203 -6.33 7.62 -15.78
CA GLY A 203 -5.47 8.15 -16.83
C GLY A 203 -4.07 8.37 -16.26
N THR A 204 -3.08 7.62 -16.77
CA THR A 204 -1.67 7.80 -16.41
C THR A 204 -0.84 7.97 -17.66
N ASP A 205 0.24 8.74 -17.57
CA ASP A 205 1.22 8.77 -18.65
C ASP A 205 1.96 7.43 -18.69
N ARG A 206 2.05 6.83 -19.87
CA ARG A 206 2.98 5.73 -20.10
C ARG A 206 4.39 6.29 -20.02
N LYS A 207 5.24 5.80 -19.09
CA LYS A 207 6.68 5.90 -19.32
C LYS A 207 6.95 5.08 -20.58
N GLU A 208 7.47 5.71 -21.63
CA GLU A 208 8.12 4.96 -22.70
C GLU A 208 9.22 4.15 -22.03
N ARG A 209 9.13 2.82 -22.16
CA ARG A 209 10.23 1.94 -21.76
C ARG A 209 11.34 2.20 -22.75
N GLY A 210 12.34 2.98 -22.31
CA GLY A 210 13.63 3.06 -23.00
C GLY A 210 14.39 1.76 -22.88
#